data_0f2828c712d1bef4ea0f2c56f5f812d5
#
_entry.id   0f2828c712d1bef4ea0f2c56f5f812d5
#
_cell.length_a   1.000
_cell.length_b   1.000
_cell.length_c   1.000
_cell.angle_alpha   90.00
_cell.angle_beta   90.00
_cell.angle_gamma   90.00
#
_symmetry.space_group_name_H-M   'P 1'
#
loop_
_entity.id
_entity.type
_entity.pdbx_description
1 polymer ?
#
loop_
_entity_poly.entity_id
_entity_poly.type
_entity_poly.pdbx_seq_one_letter_code
_entity_poly.pdbx_strand_id
1 'polypeptide(L)'
;YEMTSSLVGSEMCIRDRRDSLREFTDPFRRAVVQARETLNGGNDPQLADFVLDRAYFAEMAETARAVGSPFLEGYVRLLIDAANLRSAVRCARMGKGSDFLSQVLLPGGNVEAHVLTSGKGNDLAAVFRAGPLSDAAAAGAALTAPGSGELTAFERLCDDAVMGYLAQARRIPFGEQAVVGYLYAREAEFTAIRTILSGRMAGLDADTIRERLREAYV
;
A
#
# COMPACT_ATOMS: atom_id res chain seq x y z
N TYR A 1 -12.52 16.67 5.18
CA TYR A 1 -13.79 16.47 4.44
C TYR A 1 -14.04 17.54 3.37
N GLU A 2 -13.38 18.70 3.44
CA GLU A 2 -13.48 19.75 2.40
C GLU A 2 -12.59 19.50 1.17
N MET A 3 -11.62 18.59 1.25
CA MET A 3 -10.78 18.24 0.10
C MET A 3 -11.51 17.47 -1.00
N THR A 4 -12.61 16.80 -0.68
CA THR A 4 -13.45 16.13 -1.68
C THR A 4 -14.28 17.10 -2.51
N SER A 5 -14.61 18.28 -2.00
CA SER A 5 -15.35 19.30 -2.77
C SER A 5 -14.51 19.98 -3.85
N SER A 6 -13.20 20.12 -3.65
CA SER A 6 -12.30 20.67 -4.68
C SER A 6 -12.00 19.68 -5.80
N LEU A 7 -12.19 18.38 -5.55
CA LEU A 7 -12.09 17.33 -6.56
C LEU A 7 -13.37 17.14 -7.38
N VAL A 8 -14.51 17.63 -6.87
CA VAL A 8 -15.82 17.58 -7.54
C VAL A 8 -15.91 18.64 -8.66
N GLY A 9 -15.14 18.64 -9.58
CA GLY A 9 -15.02 19.57 -10.71
C GLY A 9 -13.66 19.47 -11.34
N SER A 10 -12.79 18.59 -10.75
CA SER A 10 -11.49 18.27 -11.31
C SER A 10 -11.65 17.52 -12.64
N GLU A 11 -10.60 17.55 -13.46
CA GLU A 11 -10.54 16.76 -14.70
C GLU A 11 -10.86 15.27 -14.47
N MET A 12 -10.56 14.72 -13.30
CA MET A 12 -10.87 13.35 -12.94
C MET A 12 -12.39 13.09 -12.91
N CYS A 13 -13.19 14.00 -12.31
CA CYS A 13 -14.65 13.89 -12.32
C CYS A 13 -15.25 14.12 -13.72
N ILE A 14 -14.63 14.98 -14.53
CA ILE A 14 -15.04 15.22 -15.90
C ILE A 14 -14.72 14.01 -16.79
N ARG A 15 -13.58 13.37 -16.57
CA ARG A 15 -13.17 12.13 -17.27
C ARG A 15 -14.12 10.99 -16.94
N ASP A 16 -14.44 10.81 -15.67
CA ASP A 16 -15.37 9.76 -15.24
C ASP A 16 -16.75 9.93 -15.86
N ARG A 17 -17.28 11.16 -15.89
CA ARG A 17 -18.57 11.48 -16.54
C ARG A 17 -18.57 11.27 -18.05
N ARG A 18 -17.41 11.39 -18.71
CA ARG A 18 -17.26 11.22 -20.17
C ARG A 18 -16.86 9.80 -20.58
N ASP A 19 -16.78 8.86 -19.62
CA ASP A 19 -16.30 7.49 -19.84
C ASP A 19 -14.94 7.43 -20.58
N SER A 20 -14.09 8.45 -20.40
CA SER A 20 -12.81 8.55 -21.10
C SER A 20 -11.76 7.72 -20.39
N LEU A 21 -11.73 6.42 -20.67
CA LEU A 21 -10.69 5.51 -20.21
C LEU A 21 -9.48 5.44 -21.14
N ARG A 22 -9.38 6.33 -22.14
CA ARG A 22 -8.35 6.28 -23.21
C ARG A 22 -6.93 6.52 -22.71
N GLU A 23 -6.77 7.17 -21.56
CA GLU A 23 -5.46 7.47 -20.98
C GLU A 23 -4.90 6.32 -20.14
N PHE A 24 -5.73 5.33 -19.82
CA PHE A 24 -5.28 4.15 -19.12
C PHE A 24 -4.72 3.11 -20.07
N THR A 25 -3.73 2.34 -19.61
CA THR A 25 -3.25 1.15 -20.30
C THR A 25 -4.40 0.14 -20.50
N ASP A 26 -4.28 -0.71 -21.49
CA ASP A 26 -5.34 -1.70 -21.77
C ASP A 26 -5.61 -2.66 -20.61
N PRO A 27 -4.61 -3.15 -19.86
CA PRO A 27 -4.84 -3.95 -18.66
C PRO A 27 -5.63 -3.19 -17.59
N PHE A 28 -5.23 -1.94 -17.28
CA PHE A 28 -5.89 -1.14 -16.26
C PHE A 28 -7.30 -0.71 -16.67
N ARG A 29 -7.52 -0.41 -17.94
CA ARG A 29 -8.84 -0.11 -18.51
C ARG A 29 -9.82 -1.26 -18.31
N ARG A 30 -9.38 -2.51 -18.56
CA ARG A 30 -10.21 -3.70 -18.30
C ARG A 30 -10.55 -3.84 -16.81
N ALA A 31 -9.59 -3.57 -15.94
CA ALA A 31 -9.82 -3.60 -14.49
C ALA A 31 -10.85 -2.55 -14.05
N VAL A 32 -10.82 -1.34 -14.61
CA VAL A 32 -11.84 -0.30 -14.32
C VAL A 32 -13.23 -0.74 -14.76
N VAL A 33 -13.35 -1.34 -15.95
CA VAL A 33 -14.64 -1.89 -16.43
C VAL A 33 -15.13 -2.98 -15.49
N GLN A 34 -14.26 -3.94 -15.14
CA GLN A 34 -14.59 -5.02 -14.21
C GLN A 34 -15.01 -4.49 -12.81
N ALA A 35 -14.30 -3.50 -12.28
CA ALA A 35 -14.64 -2.87 -11.00
C ALA A 35 -16.01 -2.21 -11.04
N ARG A 36 -16.36 -1.52 -12.14
CA ARG A 36 -17.70 -0.94 -12.35
C ARG A 36 -18.79 -2.02 -12.41
N GLU A 37 -18.53 -3.13 -13.11
CA GLU A 37 -19.45 -4.26 -13.17
C GLU A 37 -19.66 -4.89 -11.79
N THR A 38 -18.60 -5.04 -11.00
CA THR A 38 -18.64 -5.53 -9.62
C THR A 38 -19.50 -4.62 -8.73
N LEU A 39 -19.30 -3.30 -8.83
CA LEU A 39 -20.10 -2.31 -8.10
C LEU A 39 -21.58 -2.38 -8.49
N ASN A 40 -21.90 -2.48 -9.78
CA ASN A 40 -23.27 -2.53 -10.26
C ASN A 40 -23.98 -3.85 -9.91
N GLY A 41 -23.24 -4.95 -9.81
CA GLY A 41 -23.78 -6.28 -9.54
C GLY A 41 -23.99 -6.62 -8.07
N GLY A 42 -23.15 -6.11 -7.17
CA GLY A 42 -23.13 -6.51 -5.77
C GLY A 42 -23.17 -5.39 -4.74
N ASN A 43 -23.04 -4.13 -5.16
CA ASN A 43 -22.94 -2.95 -4.29
C ASN A 43 -21.83 -3.05 -3.22
N ASP A 44 -20.83 -3.89 -3.41
CA ASP A 44 -19.71 -4.02 -2.50
C ASP A 44 -18.48 -3.25 -3.05
N PRO A 45 -18.23 -2.04 -2.54
CA PRO A 45 -17.08 -1.24 -2.98
C PRO A 45 -15.75 -1.93 -2.73
N GLN A 46 -15.65 -2.76 -1.71
CA GLN A 46 -14.42 -3.44 -1.32
C GLN A 46 -13.95 -4.42 -2.41
N LEU A 47 -14.88 -5.12 -3.05
CA LEU A 47 -14.53 -6.02 -4.15
C LEU A 47 -14.03 -5.28 -5.38
N ALA A 48 -14.57 -4.10 -5.66
CA ALA A 48 -14.10 -3.25 -6.75
C ALA A 48 -12.68 -2.72 -6.46
N ASP A 49 -12.40 -2.33 -5.22
CA ASP A 49 -11.06 -1.91 -4.80
C ASP A 49 -10.04 -3.03 -4.99
N PHE A 50 -10.36 -4.27 -4.63
CA PHE A 50 -9.45 -5.42 -4.85
C PHE A 50 -9.12 -5.65 -6.32
N VAL A 51 -10.06 -5.43 -7.23
CA VAL A 51 -9.82 -5.53 -8.68
C VAL A 51 -8.85 -4.46 -9.13
N LEU A 52 -9.04 -3.22 -8.68
CA LEU A 52 -8.18 -2.08 -9.04
C LEU A 52 -6.78 -2.21 -8.45
N ASP A 53 -6.67 -2.56 -7.17
CA ASP A 53 -5.38 -2.77 -6.50
C ASP A 53 -4.56 -3.86 -7.19
N ARG A 54 -5.20 -4.98 -7.53
CA ARG A 54 -4.52 -6.07 -8.24
C ARG A 54 -4.01 -5.64 -9.61
N ALA A 55 -4.80 -4.87 -10.36
CA ALA A 55 -4.39 -4.36 -11.66
C ALA A 55 -3.24 -3.34 -11.53
N TYR A 56 -3.32 -2.45 -10.55
CA TYR A 56 -2.29 -1.45 -10.26
C TYR A 56 -0.94 -2.10 -9.94
N PHE A 57 -0.90 -3.05 -9.01
CA PHE A 57 0.33 -3.72 -8.65
C PHE A 57 0.88 -4.62 -9.77
N ALA A 58 0.01 -5.23 -10.56
CA ALA A 58 0.43 -5.98 -11.74
C ALA A 58 1.10 -5.08 -12.78
N GLU A 59 0.55 -3.91 -13.05
CA GLU A 59 1.13 -2.92 -13.98
C GLU A 59 2.45 -2.35 -13.45
N MET A 60 2.54 -2.06 -12.15
CA MET A 60 3.81 -1.64 -11.53
C MET A 60 4.90 -2.71 -11.70
N ALA A 61 4.56 -3.97 -11.45
CA ALA A 61 5.51 -5.08 -11.57
C ALA A 61 5.95 -5.30 -13.03
N GLU A 62 5.06 -5.13 -13.99
CA GLU A 62 5.37 -5.22 -15.42
C GLU A 62 6.26 -4.06 -15.85
N THR A 63 5.95 -2.84 -15.43
CA THR A 63 6.75 -1.65 -15.71
C THR A 63 8.16 -1.77 -15.13
N ALA A 64 8.30 -2.22 -13.89
CA ALA A 64 9.61 -2.44 -13.26
C ALA A 64 10.45 -3.47 -14.02
N ARG A 65 9.84 -4.56 -14.46
CA ARG A 65 10.51 -5.58 -15.29
C ARG A 65 10.88 -5.04 -16.67
N ALA A 66 10.03 -4.25 -17.30
CA ALA A 66 10.30 -3.65 -18.60
C ALA A 66 11.49 -2.66 -18.56
N VAL A 67 11.65 -1.94 -17.45
CA VAL A 67 12.83 -1.09 -17.19
C VAL A 67 14.09 -1.95 -16.99
N GLY A 68 13.96 -3.18 -16.50
CA GLY A 68 15.07 -4.09 -16.24
C GLY A 68 15.92 -3.69 -15.02
N SER A 69 15.32 -2.98 -14.07
CA SER A 69 16.00 -2.54 -12.85
C SER A 69 15.69 -3.47 -11.68
N PRO A 70 16.69 -4.24 -11.17
CA PRO A 70 16.51 -5.07 -9.99
C PRO A 70 16.07 -4.27 -8.75
N PHE A 71 16.47 -3.00 -8.67
CA PHE A 71 16.06 -2.09 -7.60
C PHE A 71 14.55 -1.80 -7.66
N LEU A 72 14.03 -1.46 -8.83
CA LEU A 72 12.60 -1.20 -9.01
C LEU A 72 11.76 -2.46 -8.81
N GLU A 73 12.23 -3.61 -9.30
CA GLU A 73 11.56 -4.88 -9.05
C GLU A 73 11.51 -5.22 -7.57
N GLY A 74 12.63 -5.05 -6.85
CA GLY A 74 12.69 -5.25 -5.40
C GLY A 74 11.78 -4.29 -4.64
N TYR A 75 11.69 -3.04 -5.06
CA TYR A 75 10.79 -2.05 -4.51
C TYR A 75 9.31 -2.47 -4.65
N VAL A 76 8.90 -2.87 -5.86
CA VAL A 76 7.51 -3.31 -6.10
C VAL A 76 7.17 -4.56 -5.30
N ARG A 77 8.08 -5.55 -5.24
CA ARG A 77 7.89 -6.74 -4.40
C ARG A 77 7.71 -6.39 -2.92
N LEU A 78 8.50 -5.46 -2.42
CA LEU A 78 8.37 -5.00 -1.02
C LEU A 78 7.04 -4.26 -0.78
N LEU A 79 6.57 -3.46 -1.73
CA LEU A 79 5.27 -2.81 -1.64
C LEU A 79 4.13 -3.84 -1.58
N ILE A 80 4.21 -4.88 -2.42
CA ILE A 80 3.24 -5.98 -2.41
C ILE A 80 3.28 -6.72 -1.06
N ASP A 81 4.47 -7.03 -0.54
CA ASP A 81 4.62 -7.68 0.75
C ASP A 81 4.04 -6.84 1.90
N ALA A 82 4.28 -5.53 1.89
CA ALA A 82 3.73 -4.62 2.88
C ALA A 82 2.19 -4.54 2.81
N ALA A 83 1.62 -4.50 1.59
CA ALA A 83 0.18 -4.53 1.38
C ALA A 83 -0.43 -5.86 1.86
N ASN A 84 0.20 -6.98 1.52
CA ASN A 84 -0.23 -8.31 1.93
C ASN A 84 -0.15 -8.50 3.45
N LEU A 85 0.91 -8.03 4.09
CA LEU A 85 1.07 -8.07 5.54
C LEU A 85 -0.04 -7.27 6.23
N ARG A 86 -0.34 -6.05 5.75
CA ARG A 86 -1.46 -5.23 6.26
C ARG A 86 -2.80 -5.94 6.11
N SER A 87 -3.04 -6.55 4.95
CA SER A 87 -4.26 -7.29 4.66
C SER A 87 -4.40 -8.51 5.58
N ALA A 88 -3.33 -9.26 5.81
CA ALA A 88 -3.33 -10.42 6.70
C ALA A 88 -3.66 -10.02 8.15
N VAL A 89 -3.02 -8.97 8.69
CA VAL A 89 -3.30 -8.48 10.04
C VAL A 89 -4.73 -7.98 10.18
N ARG A 90 -5.23 -7.20 9.20
CA ARG A 90 -6.60 -6.68 9.22
C ARG A 90 -7.63 -7.80 9.10
N CYS A 91 -7.43 -8.78 8.21
CA CYS A 91 -8.31 -9.93 8.06
C CYS A 91 -8.37 -10.78 9.33
N ALA A 92 -7.22 -11.09 9.95
CA ALA A 92 -7.16 -11.81 11.20
C ALA A 92 -7.91 -11.07 12.31
N ARG A 93 -7.70 -9.76 12.43
CA ARG A 93 -8.37 -8.90 13.40
C ARG A 93 -9.89 -8.82 13.23
N MET A 94 -10.37 -8.90 11.97
CA MET A 94 -11.79 -8.95 11.63
C MET A 94 -12.39 -10.36 11.74
N GLY A 95 -11.60 -11.36 12.09
CA GLY A 95 -12.03 -12.77 12.11
C GLY A 95 -12.38 -13.33 10.73
N LYS A 96 -11.82 -12.76 9.65
CA LYS A 96 -12.03 -13.25 8.30
C LYS A 96 -11.13 -14.48 8.04
N GLY A 97 -11.70 -15.50 7.39
CA GLY A 97 -10.99 -16.74 7.08
C GLY A 97 -10.01 -16.63 5.90
N SER A 98 -9.28 -17.73 5.67
CA SER A 98 -8.31 -17.86 4.58
C SER A 98 -8.90 -17.61 3.19
N ASP A 99 -10.16 -17.96 2.98
CA ASP A 99 -10.85 -17.79 1.69
C ASP A 99 -11.04 -16.32 1.34
N PHE A 100 -11.41 -15.50 2.33
CA PHE A 100 -11.49 -14.06 2.15
C PHE A 100 -10.08 -13.45 1.97
N LEU A 101 -9.12 -13.88 2.79
CA LEU A 101 -7.74 -13.41 2.66
C LEU A 101 -7.17 -13.71 1.26
N SER A 102 -7.44 -14.89 0.70
CA SER A 102 -6.99 -15.25 -0.65
C SER A 102 -7.50 -14.31 -1.76
N GLN A 103 -8.68 -13.71 -1.56
CA GLN A 103 -9.25 -12.75 -2.52
C GLN A 103 -8.58 -11.37 -2.44
N VAL A 104 -8.05 -11.02 -1.27
CA VAL A 104 -7.44 -9.71 -1.01
C VAL A 104 -5.96 -9.68 -1.37
N LEU A 105 -5.26 -10.81 -1.21
CA LEU A 105 -3.82 -10.87 -1.40
C LEU A 105 -3.40 -10.58 -2.84
N LEU A 106 -2.31 -9.84 -2.95
CA LEU A 106 -1.66 -9.45 -4.20
C LEU A 106 -0.55 -10.46 -4.55
N PRO A 107 -0.50 -10.93 -5.80
CA PRO A 107 0.59 -11.80 -6.25
C PRO A 107 1.87 -11.00 -6.56
N GLY A 108 3.03 -11.65 -6.48
CA GLY A 108 4.30 -11.11 -6.96
C GLY A 108 5.17 -10.43 -5.90
N GLY A 109 4.87 -10.60 -4.62
CA GLY A 109 5.77 -10.23 -3.52
C GLY A 109 6.95 -11.19 -3.37
N ASN A 110 7.83 -10.92 -2.42
CA ASN A 110 8.89 -11.87 -2.01
C ASN A 110 8.29 -13.02 -1.20
N VAL A 111 7.17 -12.79 -0.51
CA VAL A 111 6.38 -13.79 0.19
C VAL A 111 5.22 -14.21 -0.71
N GLU A 112 5.20 -15.50 -1.05
CA GLU A 112 4.12 -16.05 -1.87
C GLU A 112 2.77 -15.99 -1.13
N ALA A 113 1.73 -15.53 -1.82
CA ALA A 113 0.40 -15.32 -1.25
C ALA A 113 -0.16 -16.60 -0.57
N HIS A 114 0.11 -17.79 -1.15
CA HIS A 114 -0.34 -19.06 -0.59
C HIS A 114 0.27 -19.37 0.80
N VAL A 115 1.43 -18.82 1.13
CA VAL A 115 2.06 -19.00 2.45
C VAL A 115 1.23 -18.30 3.52
N LEU A 116 0.68 -17.13 3.20
CA LEU A 116 -0.16 -16.34 4.12
C LEU A 116 -1.55 -16.94 4.34
N THR A 117 -2.06 -17.70 3.37
CA THR A 117 -3.37 -18.40 3.49
C THR A 117 -3.24 -19.81 4.09
N SER A 118 -2.04 -20.36 4.14
CA SER A 118 -1.76 -21.66 4.77
C SER A 118 -1.69 -21.54 6.29
N GLY A 119 -1.75 -22.66 7.00
CA GLY A 119 -1.58 -22.68 8.46
C GLY A 119 -0.25 -22.08 8.95
N LYS A 120 0.77 -21.98 8.09
CA LYS A 120 2.03 -21.26 8.36
C LYS A 120 1.86 -19.74 8.39
N GLY A 121 0.84 -19.19 7.73
CA GLY A 121 0.50 -17.77 7.75
C GLY A 121 0.00 -17.27 9.11
N ASN A 122 -0.33 -18.16 10.03
CA ASN A 122 -0.69 -17.80 11.41
C ASN A 122 0.51 -17.24 12.21
N ASP A 123 1.74 -17.50 11.76
CA ASP A 123 2.96 -16.90 12.33
C ASP A 123 3.57 -15.89 11.35
N LEU A 124 2.95 -14.71 11.27
CA LEU A 124 3.42 -13.62 10.40
C LEU A 124 4.86 -13.23 10.69
N ALA A 125 5.27 -13.24 11.96
CA ALA A 125 6.64 -12.90 12.36
C ALA A 125 7.66 -13.89 11.80
N ALA A 126 7.34 -15.18 11.76
CA ALA A 126 8.21 -16.19 11.16
C ALA A 126 8.26 -16.08 9.63
N VAL A 127 7.13 -15.78 8.99
CA VAL A 127 7.02 -15.66 7.53
C VAL A 127 7.88 -14.50 7.00
N PHE A 128 7.88 -13.36 7.69
CA PHE A 128 8.61 -12.14 7.27
C PHE A 128 9.96 -11.97 7.97
N ARG A 129 10.43 -12.94 8.73
CA ARG A 129 11.64 -12.84 9.58
C ARG A 129 12.90 -12.40 8.84
N ALA A 130 13.07 -12.80 7.59
CA ALA A 130 14.28 -12.55 6.82
C ALA A 130 14.23 -11.30 5.93
N GLY A 131 13.23 -10.43 6.07
CA GLY A 131 13.04 -9.29 5.19
C GLY A 131 12.96 -7.94 5.91
N PRO A 132 12.86 -6.85 5.15
CA PRO A 132 12.72 -5.50 5.70
C PRO A 132 11.46 -5.31 6.57
N LEU A 133 10.47 -6.18 6.42
CA LEU A 133 9.21 -6.14 7.15
C LEU A 133 9.22 -6.93 8.46
N SER A 134 10.37 -7.44 8.93
CA SER A 134 10.46 -8.27 10.14
C SER A 134 9.84 -7.61 11.37
N ASP A 135 10.17 -6.35 11.63
CA ASP A 135 9.69 -5.60 12.80
C ASP A 135 8.20 -5.28 12.66
N ALA A 136 7.76 -4.90 11.46
CA ALA A 136 6.36 -4.70 11.16
C ALA A 136 5.54 -5.99 11.34
N ALA A 137 6.06 -7.13 10.90
CA ALA A 137 5.39 -8.42 11.03
C ALA A 137 5.29 -8.86 12.49
N ALA A 138 6.34 -8.65 13.28
CA ALA A 138 6.32 -8.93 14.73
C ALA A 138 5.27 -8.06 15.45
N ALA A 139 5.23 -6.76 15.15
CA ALA A 139 4.21 -5.84 15.67
C ALA A 139 2.80 -6.22 15.20
N GLY A 140 2.65 -6.56 13.91
CA GLY A 140 1.38 -6.98 13.32
C GLY A 140 0.85 -8.28 13.92
N ALA A 141 1.71 -9.26 14.18
CA ALA A 141 1.34 -10.53 14.81
C ALA A 141 0.71 -10.33 16.20
N ALA A 142 1.21 -9.36 16.98
CA ALA A 142 0.63 -9.00 18.27
C ALA A 142 -0.76 -8.33 18.17
N LEU A 143 -1.12 -7.83 16.99
CA LEU A 143 -2.35 -7.08 16.73
C LEU A 143 -3.44 -7.90 16.01
N THR A 144 -3.24 -9.19 15.82
CA THR A 144 -4.20 -10.07 15.11
C THR A 144 -5.47 -10.36 15.90
N ALA A 145 -5.41 -10.28 17.24
CA ALA A 145 -6.58 -10.48 18.08
C ALA A 145 -7.54 -9.28 18.03
N PRO A 146 -8.88 -9.51 18.05
CA PRO A 146 -9.85 -8.42 18.15
C PRO A 146 -9.57 -7.55 19.39
N GLY A 147 -9.54 -6.22 19.22
CA GLY A 147 -9.33 -5.29 20.32
C GLY A 147 -7.90 -5.13 20.82
N SER A 148 -6.91 -5.72 20.16
CA SER A 148 -5.49 -5.76 20.58
C SER A 148 -4.74 -4.41 20.47
N GLY A 149 -5.40 -3.29 20.32
CA GLY A 149 -4.76 -1.97 20.27
C GLY A 149 -4.88 -1.28 18.89
N GLU A 150 -4.15 -0.19 18.72
CA GLU A 150 -4.17 0.61 17.49
C GLU A 150 -3.18 0.08 16.45
N LEU A 151 -3.55 0.21 15.17
CA LEU A 151 -2.71 -0.21 14.04
C LEU A 151 -1.65 0.85 13.66
N THR A 152 -1.69 2.04 14.26
CA THR A 152 -0.86 3.20 13.84
C THR A 152 0.64 2.89 13.85
N ALA A 153 1.15 2.27 14.90
CA ALA A 153 2.56 1.91 15.00
C ALA A 153 2.95 0.81 13.99
N PHE A 154 2.10 -0.18 13.80
CA PHE A 154 2.28 -1.22 12.80
C PHE A 154 2.30 -0.66 11.37
N GLU A 155 1.35 0.20 11.03
CA GLU A 155 1.28 0.86 9.72
C GLU A 155 2.54 1.70 9.46
N ARG A 156 3.02 2.41 10.49
CA ARG A 156 4.27 3.17 10.41
C ARG A 156 5.45 2.26 10.11
N LEU A 157 5.61 1.15 10.81
CA LEU A 157 6.71 0.21 10.57
C LEU A 157 6.69 -0.36 9.15
N CYS A 158 5.51 -0.60 8.58
CA CYS A 158 5.40 -1.02 7.18
C CYS A 158 5.89 0.08 6.21
N ASP A 159 5.54 1.34 6.46
CA ASP A 159 5.96 2.46 5.64
C ASP A 159 7.46 2.74 5.80
N ASP A 160 7.97 2.68 7.03
CA ASP A 160 9.38 2.90 7.36
C ASP A 160 10.27 1.80 6.71
N ALA A 161 9.80 0.55 6.62
CA ALA A 161 10.50 -0.50 5.90
C ALA A 161 10.65 -0.20 4.40
N VAL A 162 9.61 0.35 3.77
CA VAL A 162 9.65 0.79 2.36
C VAL A 162 10.59 1.98 2.21
N MET A 163 10.52 2.95 3.13
CA MET A 163 11.42 4.11 3.15
C MET A 163 12.88 3.66 3.29
N GLY A 164 13.17 2.74 4.20
CA GLY A 164 14.51 2.19 4.41
C GLY A 164 15.08 1.51 3.16
N TYR A 165 14.23 0.82 2.38
CA TYR A 165 14.64 0.27 1.09
C TYR A 165 15.01 1.37 0.10
N LEU A 166 14.15 2.36 -0.07
CA LEU A 166 14.37 3.47 -1.00
C LEU A 166 15.55 4.35 -0.59
N ALA A 167 15.83 4.48 0.71
CA ALA A 167 16.98 5.22 1.21
C ALA A 167 18.33 4.66 0.73
N GLN A 168 18.39 3.41 0.28
CA GLN A 168 19.60 2.86 -0.35
C GLN A 168 19.96 3.60 -1.64
N ALA A 169 18.99 4.20 -2.33
CA ALA A 169 19.21 5.00 -3.53
C ALA A 169 20.11 6.24 -3.29
N ARG A 170 20.19 6.75 -2.06
CA ARG A 170 21.04 7.90 -1.71
C ARG A 170 22.53 7.68 -2.01
N ARG A 171 22.97 6.44 -2.02
CA ARG A 171 24.37 6.06 -2.27
C ARG A 171 24.64 5.82 -3.75
N ILE A 172 23.63 5.94 -4.60
CA ILE A 172 23.71 5.70 -6.03
C ILE A 172 23.58 7.04 -6.74
N PRO A 173 24.69 7.57 -7.32
CA PRO A 173 24.69 8.94 -7.86
C PRO A 173 23.96 9.08 -9.20
N PHE A 174 23.76 7.97 -9.92
CA PHE A 174 23.16 7.97 -11.26
C PHE A 174 22.22 6.78 -11.42
N GLY A 175 21.21 6.95 -12.26
CA GLY A 175 20.24 5.90 -12.60
C GLY A 175 18.84 6.22 -12.09
N GLU A 176 17.94 5.32 -12.39
CA GLU A 176 16.53 5.40 -12.03
C GLU A 176 16.31 5.42 -10.50
N GLN A 177 17.22 4.80 -9.74
CA GLN A 177 17.14 4.73 -8.28
C GLN A 177 17.15 6.12 -7.65
N ALA A 178 18.03 7.00 -8.14
CA ALA A 178 18.14 8.36 -7.62
C ALA A 178 16.86 9.16 -7.90
N VAL A 179 16.28 8.99 -9.08
CA VAL A 179 15.03 9.67 -9.47
C VAL A 179 13.85 9.18 -8.63
N VAL A 180 13.68 7.87 -8.51
CA VAL A 180 12.58 7.28 -7.73
C VAL A 180 12.74 7.60 -6.25
N GLY A 181 13.95 7.51 -5.70
CA GLY A 181 14.24 7.91 -4.32
C GLY A 181 13.89 9.37 -4.06
N TYR A 182 14.23 10.27 -4.99
CA TYR A 182 13.87 11.70 -4.87
C TYR A 182 12.35 11.92 -4.91
N LEU A 183 11.65 11.30 -5.85
CA LEU A 183 10.19 11.44 -5.96
C LEU A 183 9.49 10.95 -4.70
N TYR A 184 9.91 9.81 -4.18
CA TYR A 184 9.35 9.26 -2.95
C TYR A 184 9.66 10.16 -1.73
N ALA A 185 10.88 10.70 -1.66
CA ALA A 185 11.24 11.65 -0.61
C ALA A 185 10.33 12.88 -0.61
N ARG A 186 10.03 13.42 -1.79
CA ARG A 186 9.09 14.55 -1.95
C ARG A 186 7.66 14.19 -1.54
N GLU A 187 7.19 13.00 -1.90
CA GLU A 187 5.88 12.51 -1.47
C GLU A 187 5.80 12.34 0.05
N ALA A 188 6.83 11.76 0.66
CA ALA A 188 6.93 11.61 2.10
C ALA A 188 6.92 12.97 2.83
N GLU A 189 7.65 13.97 2.30
CA GLU A 189 7.65 15.34 2.83
C GLU A 189 6.25 15.96 2.78
N PHE A 190 5.56 15.88 1.63
CA PHE A 190 4.19 16.39 1.52
C PHE A 190 3.22 15.66 2.45
N THR A 191 3.37 14.36 2.62
CA THR A 191 2.56 13.57 3.55
C THR A 191 2.81 13.99 4.99
N ALA A 192 4.06 14.23 5.38
CA ALA A 192 4.42 14.72 6.71
C ALA A 192 3.81 16.11 6.97
N ILE A 193 3.94 17.04 6.03
CA ILE A 193 3.34 18.38 6.13
C ILE A 193 1.82 18.28 6.29
N ARG A 194 1.17 17.46 5.47
CA ARG A 194 -0.28 17.24 5.54
C ARG A 194 -0.68 16.67 6.90
N THR A 195 0.05 15.68 7.41
CA THR A 195 -0.21 15.06 8.72
C THR A 195 -0.11 16.09 9.85
N ILE A 196 0.93 16.94 9.82
CA ILE A 196 1.11 17.99 10.83
C ILE A 196 -0.02 19.02 10.77
N LEU A 197 -0.34 19.52 9.58
CA LEU A 197 -1.38 20.53 9.39
C LEU A 197 -2.76 19.99 9.80
N SER A 198 -3.12 18.80 9.30
CA SER A 198 -4.41 18.16 9.63
C SER A 198 -4.52 17.85 11.13
N GLY A 199 -3.44 17.38 11.75
CA GLY A 199 -3.40 17.11 13.19
C GLY A 199 -3.59 18.40 14.01
N ARG A 200 -2.91 19.48 13.61
CA ARG A 200 -3.08 20.80 14.23
C ARG A 200 -4.49 21.34 14.09
N MET A 201 -5.07 21.25 12.90
CA MET A 201 -6.45 21.67 12.62
C MET A 201 -7.46 20.87 13.42
N ALA A 202 -7.19 19.58 13.66
CA ALA A 202 -8.01 18.71 14.50
C ALA A 202 -7.77 18.90 16.01
N GLY A 203 -6.86 19.80 16.43
CA GLY A 203 -6.56 20.05 17.83
C GLY A 203 -5.75 18.95 18.52
N LEU A 204 -5.07 18.08 17.77
CA LEU A 204 -4.23 17.03 18.34
C LEU A 204 -2.98 17.64 18.98
N ASP A 205 -2.53 17.04 20.08
CA ASP A 205 -1.27 17.40 20.73
C ASP A 205 -0.05 17.00 19.87
N ALA A 206 1.11 17.59 20.20
CA ALA A 206 2.32 17.40 19.40
C ALA A 206 2.85 15.96 19.44
N ASP A 207 2.65 15.24 20.52
CA ASP A 207 3.16 13.87 20.69
C ASP A 207 2.30 12.91 19.86
N THR A 208 0.99 13.03 19.90
CA THR A 208 0.06 12.29 19.01
C THR A 208 0.37 12.54 17.53
N ILE A 209 0.72 13.78 17.14
CA ILE A 209 1.12 14.07 15.75
C ILE A 209 2.43 13.38 15.41
N ARG A 210 3.44 13.43 16.30
CA ARG A 210 4.75 12.78 16.10
C ARG A 210 4.64 11.27 15.91
N GLU A 211 3.78 10.61 16.67
CA GLU A 211 3.53 9.17 16.54
C GLU A 211 3.02 8.76 15.15
N ARG A 212 2.36 9.69 14.47
CA ARG A 212 1.81 9.46 13.12
C ARG A 212 2.79 9.81 11.99
N LEU A 213 3.89 10.48 12.29
CA LEU A 213 4.91 10.78 11.29
C LEU A 213 5.70 9.53 10.92
N ARG A 214 6.09 9.45 9.66
CA ARG A 214 6.97 8.43 9.11
C ARG A 214 8.42 8.87 9.18
N GLU A 215 9.35 7.93 9.06
CA GLU A 215 10.76 8.28 8.93
C GLU A 215 10.99 9.21 7.73
N ALA A 216 11.87 10.19 7.93
CA ALA A 216 12.23 11.10 6.87
C ALA A 216 13.28 10.46 5.96
N TYR A 217 13.24 10.80 4.68
CA TYR A 217 14.24 10.38 3.70
C TYR A 217 15.55 11.17 3.86
N VAL A 218 15.97 11.56 5.03
CA VAL A 218 17.15 12.44 5.26
C VAL A 218 18.42 11.64 5.54
#